data_6f01138b4f1c4139515a38d1726b572a
#
_entry.id   6f01138b4f1c4139515a38d1726b572a
#
_cell.length_a   1.000
_cell.length_b   1.000
_cell.length_c   1.000
_cell.angle_alpha   90.00
_cell.angle_beta   90.00
_cell.angle_gamma   90.00
#
_symmetry.space_group_name_H-M   'P 1'
#
loop_
_entity.id
_entity.type
_entity.pdbx_description
1 polymer ?
#
loop_
_entity_poly.entity_id
_entity_poly.type
_entity_poly.pdbx_seq_one_letter_code
_entity_poly.pdbx_strand_id
1 'polypeptide(L)'
;TVRDSEGRVVGVTLVDRHFPHVAEVHLTVVDRSVHGAGVGTAMLSAIEAAAFKQGVKLLEVKTLGASHPDAGYARTRHFYEKWGFLPLEETSLWGDGTPCLIMVKPLPSVV
;
A
#
# COMPACT_ATOMS: atom_id res chain seq x y z
N THR A 1 -5.36 -12.36 -0.92
CA THR A 1 -4.89 -13.01 0.31
C THR A 1 -3.56 -13.73 0.09
N VAL A 2 -2.77 -13.80 1.13
CA VAL A 2 -1.52 -14.57 1.16
C VAL A 2 -1.67 -15.68 2.18
N ARG A 3 -1.26 -16.90 1.81
CA ARG A 3 -1.33 -18.06 2.71
C ARG A 3 0.07 -18.62 2.96
N ASP A 4 0.28 -19.20 4.15
CA ASP A 4 1.51 -19.92 4.45
C ASP A 4 1.48 -21.35 3.86
N SER A 5 2.53 -22.13 4.11
CA SER A 5 2.65 -23.49 3.59
C SER A 5 1.58 -24.45 4.13
N GLU A 6 0.93 -24.10 5.23
CA GLU A 6 -0.16 -24.89 5.85
C GLU A 6 -1.54 -24.43 5.41
N GLY A 7 -1.62 -23.45 4.49
CA GLY A 7 -2.87 -22.91 3.97
C GLY A 7 -3.50 -21.84 4.86
N ARG A 8 -2.86 -21.43 5.96
CA ARG A 8 -3.37 -20.38 6.83
C ARG A 8 -3.19 -19.01 6.19
N VAL A 9 -4.24 -18.17 6.24
CA VAL A 9 -4.17 -16.80 5.72
C VAL A 9 -3.25 -15.97 6.60
N VAL A 10 -2.19 -15.40 6.04
CA VAL A 10 -1.21 -14.58 6.74
C VAL A 10 -1.18 -13.13 6.25
N GLY A 11 -1.88 -12.83 5.19
CA GLY A 11 -1.98 -11.47 4.69
C GLY A 11 -3.23 -11.23 3.84
N VAL A 12 -3.81 -10.06 3.98
CA VAL A 12 -5.01 -9.64 3.24
C VAL A 12 -4.83 -8.19 2.80
N THR A 13 -5.24 -7.89 1.58
CA THR A 13 -5.32 -6.53 1.10
C THR A 13 -6.60 -6.33 0.28
N LEU A 14 -7.12 -5.10 0.31
CA LEU A 14 -8.24 -4.67 -0.52
C LEU A 14 -7.75 -3.62 -1.51
N VAL A 15 -8.19 -3.72 -2.75
CA VAL A 15 -7.82 -2.79 -3.81
C VAL A 15 -9.08 -2.22 -4.43
N ASP A 16 -9.17 -0.90 -4.51
CA ASP A 16 -10.25 -0.16 -5.14
C ASP A 16 -9.80 0.44 -6.46
N ARG A 17 -10.66 0.36 -7.46
CA ARG A 17 -10.48 0.96 -8.78
C ARG A 17 -11.32 2.23 -8.86
N HIS A 18 -10.75 3.40 -8.56
CA HIS A 18 -11.49 4.67 -8.65
C HIS A 18 -11.68 5.12 -10.10
N PHE A 19 -10.65 4.94 -10.92
CA PHE A 19 -10.65 5.25 -12.35
C PHE A 19 -9.92 4.12 -13.10
N PRO A 20 -10.10 3.99 -14.42
CA PRO A 20 -9.45 2.91 -15.18
C PRO A 20 -7.94 2.82 -15.02
N HIS A 21 -7.26 3.94 -14.79
CA HIS A 21 -5.82 3.99 -14.69
C HIS A 21 -5.27 4.13 -13.26
N VAL A 22 -6.15 4.21 -12.27
CA VAL A 22 -5.76 4.41 -10.87
C VAL A 22 -6.37 3.34 -9.99
N ALA A 23 -5.55 2.68 -9.18
CA ALA A 23 -6.00 1.73 -8.18
C ALA A 23 -5.44 2.13 -6.82
N GLU A 24 -6.31 2.09 -5.81
CA GLU A 24 -5.93 2.38 -4.42
C GLU A 24 -5.81 1.07 -3.66
N VAL A 25 -4.67 0.87 -2.99
CA VAL A 25 -4.47 -0.22 -2.03
C VAL A 25 -5.03 0.26 -0.70
N HIS A 26 -6.22 -0.23 -0.35
CA HIS A 26 -7.02 0.31 0.76
C HIS A 26 -6.62 -0.19 2.11
N LEU A 27 -6.37 -1.48 2.21
CA LEU A 27 -6.11 -2.14 3.47
C LEU A 27 -5.10 -3.25 3.24
N THR A 28 -4.02 -3.21 4.01
CA THR A 28 -3.04 -4.28 4.02
C THR A 28 -2.88 -4.75 5.45
N VAL A 29 -3.24 -6.00 5.71
CA VAL A 29 -3.10 -6.63 7.01
C VAL A 29 -2.22 -7.86 6.85
N VAL A 30 -1.18 -7.95 7.66
CA VAL A 30 -0.24 -9.08 7.66
C VAL A 30 -0.20 -9.65 9.07
N ASP A 31 -0.34 -10.97 9.18
CA ASP A 31 -0.26 -11.65 10.47
C ASP A 31 1.09 -11.36 11.13
N ARG A 32 1.05 -10.99 12.40
CA ARG A 32 2.24 -10.60 13.15
C ARG A 32 3.32 -11.69 13.17
N SER A 33 2.91 -12.95 13.15
CA SER A 33 3.82 -14.09 13.19
C SER A 33 4.74 -14.19 11.97
N VAL A 34 4.37 -13.53 10.86
CA VAL A 34 5.16 -13.53 9.61
C VAL A 34 5.72 -12.16 9.26
N HIS A 35 5.66 -11.20 10.19
CA HIS A 35 6.32 -9.92 9.99
C HIS A 35 7.82 -10.12 9.77
N GLY A 36 8.37 -9.44 8.78
CA GLY A 36 9.78 -9.61 8.41
C GLY A 36 10.05 -10.78 7.47
N ALA A 37 9.05 -11.63 7.16
CA ALA A 37 9.20 -12.75 6.23
C ALA A 37 8.95 -12.37 4.76
N GLY A 38 8.83 -11.09 4.44
CA GLY A 38 8.63 -10.62 3.07
C GLY A 38 7.19 -10.73 2.56
N VAL A 39 6.22 -11.00 3.42
CA VAL A 39 4.81 -11.16 3.03
C VAL A 39 4.24 -9.85 2.47
N GLY A 40 4.51 -8.70 3.11
CA GLY A 40 4.07 -7.40 2.61
C GLY A 40 4.65 -7.09 1.24
N THR A 41 5.92 -7.36 1.03
CA THR A 41 6.60 -7.21 -0.25
C THR A 41 5.96 -8.09 -1.32
N ALA A 42 5.70 -9.36 -1.01
CA ALA A 42 5.07 -10.30 -1.93
C ALA A 42 3.65 -9.84 -2.32
N MET A 43 2.89 -9.32 -1.35
CA MET A 43 1.55 -8.79 -1.61
C MET A 43 1.59 -7.59 -2.55
N LEU A 44 2.44 -6.61 -2.31
CA LEU A 44 2.57 -5.44 -3.17
C LEU A 44 3.06 -5.81 -4.56
N SER A 45 4.01 -6.74 -4.67
CA SER A 45 4.47 -7.26 -5.96
C SER A 45 3.33 -7.88 -6.77
N ALA A 46 2.50 -8.69 -6.14
CA ALA A 46 1.36 -9.34 -6.80
C ALA A 46 0.31 -8.30 -7.24
N ILE A 47 0.02 -7.32 -6.40
CA ILE A 47 -0.91 -6.22 -6.73
C ILE A 47 -0.38 -5.42 -7.92
N GLU A 48 0.89 -5.07 -7.90
CA GLU A 48 1.52 -4.30 -8.96
C GLU A 48 1.47 -5.04 -10.29
N ALA A 49 1.78 -6.33 -10.29
CA ALA A 49 1.73 -7.16 -11.49
C ALA A 49 0.30 -7.27 -12.05
N ALA A 50 -0.69 -7.47 -11.20
CA ALA A 50 -2.08 -7.54 -11.61
C ALA A 50 -2.58 -6.19 -12.14
N ALA A 51 -2.24 -5.10 -11.47
CA ALA A 51 -2.60 -3.75 -11.88
C ALA A 51 -1.99 -3.39 -13.23
N PHE A 52 -0.71 -3.72 -13.41
CA PHE A 52 -0.02 -3.50 -14.68
C PHE A 52 -0.73 -4.20 -15.85
N LYS A 53 -1.13 -5.47 -15.66
CA LYS A 53 -1.87 -6.25 -16.67
C LYS A 53 -3.22 -5.64 -17.00
N GLN A 54 -3.85 -4.96 -16.06
CA GLN A 54 -5.17 -4.33 -16.22
C GLN A 54 -5.09 -2.90 -16.76
N GLY A 55 -3.90 -2.40 -17.09
CA GLY A 55 -3.71 -1.06 -17.63
C GLY A 55 -3.70 0.04 -16.57
N VAL A 56 -3.59 -0.30 -15.31
CA VAL A 56 -3.42 0.69 -14.24
C VAL A 56 -2.05 1.37 -14.39
N LYS A 57 -2.04 2.69 -14.30
CA LYS A 57 -0.82 3.50 -14.45
C LYS A 57 -0.32 4.07 -13.14
N LEU A 58 -1.17 4.11 -12.12
CA LEU A 58 -0.85 4.72 -10.84
C LEU A 58 -1.46 3.91 -9.70
N LEU A 59 -0.64 3.52 -8.74
CA LEU A 59 -1.10 2.95 -7.47
C LEU A 59 -1.11 4.04 -6.41
N GLU A 60 -2.12 3.98 -5.54
CA GLU A 60 -2.29 4.94 -4.44
C GLU A 60 -2.40 4.19 -3.13
N VAL A 61 -1.81 4.72 -2.07
CA VAL A 61 -2.04 4.31 -0.68
C VAL A 61 -2.30 5.54 0.17
N LYS A 62 -3.06 5.36 1.24
CA LYS A 62 -3.25 6.39 2.26
C LYS A 62 -2.72 5.86 3.59
N THR A 63 -1.95 6.66 4.28
CA THR A 63 -1.35 6.29 5.57
C THR A 63 -1.32 7.50 6.50
N LEU A 64 -0.96 7.28 7.76
CA LEU A 64 -0.85 8.38 8.72
C LEU A 64 0.35 9.26 8.38
N GLY A 65 0.11 10.56 8.26
CA GLY A 65 1.14 11.52 7.87
C GLY A 65 2.20 11.75 8.94
N ALA A 66 3.36 12.24 8.50
CA ALA A 66 4.52 12.47 9.38
C ALA A 66 4.29 13.57 10.41
N SER A 67 3.30 14.44 10.23
CA SER A 67 2.92 15.43 11.24
C SER A 67 2.35 14.81 12.51
N HIS A 68 1.95 13.53 12.47
CA HIS A 68 1.55 12.77 13.65
C HIS A 68 2.73 11.90 14.11
N PRO A 69 3.17 12.04 15.37
CA PRO A 69 4.36 11.33 15.87
C PRO A 69 4.03 9.88 16.27
N ASP A 70 3.98 8.97 15.31
CA ASP A 70 3.75 7.56 15.55
C ASP A 70 4.86 6.75 14.88
N ALA A 71 5.67 6.05 15.67
CA ALA A 71 6.81 5.28 15.18
C ALA A 71 6.38 4.09 14.32
N GLY A 72 5.22 3.49 14.59
CA GLY A 72 4.70 2.38 13.79
C GLY A 72 4.38 2.83 12.37
N TYR A 73 3.70 3.97 12.24
CA TYR A 73 3.38 4.53 10.93
C TYR A 73 4.61 5.11 10.22
N ALA A 74 5.62 5.55 10.96
CA ALA A 74 6.89 5.96 10.35
C ALA A 74 7.54 4.78 9.61
N ARG A 75 7.52 3.59 10.20
CA ARG A 75 8.01 2.37 9.55
C ARG A 75 7.16 2.00 8.33
N THR A 76 5.85 2.18 8.41
CA THR A 76 4.92 1.93 7.31
C THR A 76 5.21 2.87 6.14
N ARG A 77 5.38 4.16 6.41
CA ARG A 77 5.74 5.14 5.38
C ARG A 77 7.08 4.79 4.72
N HIS A 78 8.06 4.41 5.51
CA HIS A 78 9.37 4.00 4.99
C HIS A 78 9.27 2.77 4.09
N PHE A 79 8.44 1.80 4.45
CA PHE A 79 8.18 0.62 3.64
C PHE A 79 7.61 1.01 2.27
N TYR A 80 6.61 1.91 2.23
CA TYR A 80 6.05 2.37 0.97
C TYR A 80 7.05 3.17 0.15
N GLU A 81 7.82 4.06 0.78
CA GLU A 81 8.87 4.83 0.11
C GLU A 81 9.92 3.91 -0.53
N LYS A 82 10.36 2.92 0.20
CA LYS A 82 11.34 1.94 -0.28
C LYS A 82 10.80 1.16 -1.48
N TRP A 83 9.48 0.93 -1.54
CA TRP A 83 8.83 0.24 -2.65
C TRP A 83 8.59 1.14 -3.86
N GLY A 84 8.87 2.41 -3.77
CA GLY A 84 8.76 3.38 -4.87
C GLY A 84 7.55 4.30 -4.79
N PHE A 85 6.81 4.29 -3.68
CA PHE A 85 5.75 5.25 -3.46
C PHE A 85 6.33 6.62 -3.10
N LEU A 86 5.74 7.65 -3.68
CA LEU A 86 6.12 9.04 -3.45
C LEU A 86 5.01 9.75 -2.66
N PRO A 87 5.34 10.57 -1.68
CA PRO A 87 4.32 11.37 -1.00
C PRO A 87 3.75 12.40 -1.96
N LEU A 88 2.42 12.42 -2.06
CA LEU A 88 1.70 13.36 -2.91
C LEU A 88 1.20 14.56 -2.12
N GLU A 89 0.46 14.30 -1.05
CA GLU A 89 -0.15 15.38 -0.27
C GLU A 89 -0.63 14.83 1.09
N GLU A 90 -0.61 15.69 2.10
CA GLU A 90 -1.19 15.40 3.41
C GLU A 90 -2.50 16.16 3.54
N THR A 91 -3.58 15.49 3.90
CA THR A 91 -4.93 16.05 3.94
C THR A 91 -5.56 15.88 5.32
N SER A 92 -6.69 16.55 5.53
CA SER A 92 -7.53 16.39 6.71
C SER A 92 -8.68 15.43 6.49
N LEU A 93 -8.61 14.56 5.49
CA LEU A 93 -9.65 13.60 5.14
C LEU A 93 -10.15 12.78 6.34
N TRP A 94 -9.25 12.42 7.25
CA TRP A 94 -9.58 11.63 8.44
C TRP A 94 -9.89 12.48 9.68
N GLY A 95 -10.02 13.78 9.51
CA GLY A 95 -10.34 14.73 10.57
C GLY A 95 -9.12 15.37 11.21
N ASP A 96 -9.40 16.30 12.14
CA ASP A 96 -8.36 17.04 12.85
C ASP A 96 -7.54 16.10 13.74
N GLY A 97 -6.23 16.27 13.77
CA GLY A 97 -5.33 15.47 14.57
C GLY A 97 -4.98 14.11 13.98
N THR A 98 -5.57 13.75 12.82
CA THR A 98 -5.28 12.49 12.13
C THR A 98 -4.94 12.79 10.66
N PRO A 99 -3.71 13.27 10.39
CA PRO A 99 -3.31 13.65 9.05
C PRO A 99 -3.28 12.43 8.12
N CYS A 100 -3.90 12.56 6.95
CA CYS A 100 -3.91 11.54 5.93
C CYS A 100 -2.84 11.87 4.88
N LEU A 101 -1.80 11.05 4.79
CA LEU A 101 -0.79 11.17 3.74
C LEU A 101 -1.19 10.28 2.56
N ILE A 102 -1.36 10.89 1.41
CA ILE A 102 -1.59 10.19 0.16
C ILE A 102 -0.24 9.95 -0.50
N MET A 103 0.05 8.69 -0.81
CA MET A 103 1.28 8.30 -1.51
C MET A 103 0.91 7.61 -2.82
N VAL A 104 1.71 7.83 -3.84
CA VAL A 104 1.45 7.29 -5.18
C VAL A 104 2.71 6.62 -5.75
N LYS A 105 2.48 5.57 -6.53
CA LYS A 105 3.54 4.88 -7.27
C LYS A 105 3.16 4.81 -8.75
N PRO A 106 3.90 5.47 -9.65
CA PRO A 106 3.68 5.31 -11.08
C PRO A 106 4.11 3.90 -11.50
N LEU A 107 3.31 3.27 -12.35
CA LEU A 107 3.64 1.99 -12.96
C LEU A 107 4.21 2.22 -14.37
N PRO A 108 5.10 1.32 -14.84
CA PRO A 108 5.64 1.46 -16.18
C PRO A 108 4.53 1.37 -17.24
N SER A 109 4.68 2.12 -18.32
CA SER A 109 3.77 2.05 -19.45
C SER A 109 4.17 0.89 -20.35
N VAL A 110 3.17 0.19 -20.88
CA VAL A 110 3.38 -0.72 -21.99
C VAL A 110 3.47 0.14 -23.26
N VAL A 111 4.61 0.11 -23.90
CA VAL A 111 4.84 0.88 -25.14
C VAL A 111 4.50 0.00 -26.32
#